data_2861f7ca21d5429e78e911658387e45a
#
_entry.id   2861f7ca21d5429e78e911658387e45a
#
_cell.length_a   1.000
_cell.length_b   1.000
_cell.length_c   1.000
_cell.angle_alpha   90.00
_cell.angle_beta   90.00
_cell.angle_gamma   90.00
#
_symmetry.space_group_name_H-M   'P 1'
#
loop_
_entity.id
_entity.type
_entity.pdbx_description
1 polymer ?
#
loop_
_entity_poly.entity_id
_entity_poly.type
_entity_poly.pdbx_seq_one_letter_code
_entity_poly.pdbx_strand_id
1 'polypeptide(L)'
;MKRWIQRARSGGEVLQSLVDGLAEDLGRSVVLDDPLVRLICSSRHFGDEDGVRVRTLLQGIADDETIRYVLSQGVAEWTAPGILPGRDDLGLLPRYCVPIRERGHVLGILMVVATGAPLTEAEIEAIGGTARAVATEMYAEHLASDADEERTRDLVHRLVGSDAALRCEAHQRVLDDGLLPAGPHVVVTRVVVAGRRGPSGRGAVALRGALEPYRQTRTARGLVGIEQDRAVLVQVFRREPSEEELEVQSRAVLRSLETFLDAESTAVVGVGGRRTELLDAWVSDDQARVAVRAARRLPRLGGVADWERLGEYTVFLQLPDSALGDSLVPRQLRRLLDEGGGGNGSGNGNGGGSGNGGGNGGGSGSRLEETLRCFLENAGSVPKTAEALGVHRTSLYYRLRQIHEITGMDLDNGAHRLSLHMGLRLWDLIQAPREADRA
;
A
#
# COMPACT_ATOMS: atom_id res chain seq x y z
N MET A 1 -17.89 22.28 9.75
CA MET A 1 -17.77 21.20 10.73
C MET A 1 -19.07 20.91 11.50
N LYS A 2 -19.71 21.84 12.24
CA LYS A 2 -20.98 21.58 12.98
C LYS A 2 -22.15 21.10 12.08
N ARG A 3 -22.32 21.64 10.87
CA ARG A 3 -23.39 21.24 9.93
C ARG A 3 -23.16 19.83 9.35
N TRP A 4 -21.92 19.40 9.18
CA TRP A 4 -21.58 18.10 8.64
C TRP A 4 -21.81 16.99 9.69
N ILE A 5 -21.35 17.21 10.93
CA ILE A 5 -21.60 16.29 12.08
C ILE A 5 -23.10 16.12 12.31
N GLN A 6 -23.91 17.17 12.10
CA GLN A 6 -25.36 17.13 12.28
C GLN A 6 -26.08 16.41 11.14
N ARG A 7 -25.55 16.50 9.88
CA ARG A 7 -26.09 15.77 8.72
C ARG A 7 -25.72 14.27 8.74
N ALA A 8 -24.47 13.95 9.04
CA ALA A 8 -24.02 12.55 9.18
C ALA A 8 -24.74 11.82 10.33
N ARG A 9 -25.12 12.53 11.40
CA ARG A 9 -25.97 11.98 12.45
C ARG A 9 -27.40 11.70 11.97
N SER A 10 -27.99 12.58 11.16
CA SER A 10 -29.36 12.40 10.66
C SER A 10 -29.47 11.27 9.64
N GLY A 11 -28.52 11.13 8.72
CA GLY A 11 -28.51 10.04 7.73
C GLY A 11 -28.28 8.67 8.38
N GLY A 12 -27.34 8.57 9.31
CA GLY A 12 -27.11 7.35 10.07
C GLY A 12 -28.33 6.92 10.90
N GLU A 13 -29.10 7.86 11.45
CA GLU A 13 -30.34 7.57 12.17
C GLU A 13 -31.45 7.05 11.23
N VAL A 14 -31.54 7.55 9.99
CA VAL A 14 -32.48 7.07 8.97
C VAL A 14 -32.12 5.66 8.53
N LEU A 15 -30.84 5.39 8.21
CA LEU A 15 -30.39 4.06 7.82
C LEU A 15 -30.61 3.04 8.93
N GLN A 16 -30.28 3.40 10.18
CA GLN A 16 -30.54 2.55 11.35
C GLN A 16 -32.04 2.23 11.48
N SER A 17 -32.92 3.24 11.34
CA SER A 17 -34.37 3.06 11.42
C SER A 17 -34.91 2.12 10.31
N LEU A 18 -34.39 2.23 9.09
CA LEU A 18 -34.75 1.35 7.97
C LEU A 18 -34.35 -0.10 8.22
N VAL A 19 -33.13 -0.29 8.74
CA VAL A 19 -32.56 -1.61 9.07
C VAL A 19 -33.32 -2.26 10.25
N ASP A 20 -33.61 -1.48 11.28
CA ASP A 20 -34.39 -1.97 12.43
C ASP A 20 -35.83 -2.33 12.06
N GLY A 21 -36.52 -1.50 11.28
CA GLY A 21 -37.86 -1.78 10.80
C GLY A 21 -37.95 -3.06 9.98
N LEU A 22 -37.01 -3.23 9.02
CA LEU A 22 -36.96 -4.47 8.24
C LEU A 22 -36.71 -5.69 9.11
N ALA A 23 -35.78 -5.58 10.07
CA ALA A 23 -35.47 -6.70 10.95
C ALA A 23 -36.64 -7.09 11.86
N GLU A 24 -37.45 -6.11 12.31
CA GLU A 24 -38.69 -6.35 13.08
C GLU A 24 -39.76 -7.06 12.23
N ASP A 25 -39.96 -6.62 10.98
CA ASP A 25 -40.91 -7.21 10.05
C ASP A 25 -40.55 -8.67 9.71
N LEU A 26 -39.23 -8.95 9.57
CA LEU A 26 -38.73 -10.28 9.21
C LEU A 26 -38.59 -11.22 10.42
N GLY A 27 -38.42 -10.68 11.64
CA GLY A 27 -37.96 -11.45 12.81
C GLY A 27 -36.57 -12.04 12.63
N ARG A 28 -35.73 -11.38 11.83
CA ARG A 28 -34.35 -11.82 11.47
C ARG A 28 -33.37 -10.68 11.61
N SER A 29 -32.11 -11.02 11.91
CA SER A 29 -31.05 -10.04 12.00
C SER A 29 -30.67 -9.51 10.63
N VAL A 30 -30.54 -8.18 10.54
CA VAL A 30 -30.16 -7.44 9.33
C VAL A 30 -28.91 -6.63 9.58
N VAL A 31 -28.01 -6.61 8.60
CA VAL A 31 -26.75 -5.85 8.62
C VAL A 31 -26.64 -5.07 7.32
N LEU A 32 -26.18 -3.84 7.40
CA LEU A 32 -25.81 -3.00 6.26
C LEU A 32 -24.31 -2.71 6.36
N ASP A 33 -23.56 -3.18 5.36
CA ASP A 33 -22.13 -2.96 5.24
C ASP A 33 -21.82 -2.06 4.04
N ASP A 34 -20.66 -1.41 4.09
CA ASP A 34 -20.09 -0.72 2.93
C ASP A 34 -19.56 -1.74 1.87
N PRO A 35 -19.13 -1.30 0.68
CA PRO A 35 -18.60 -2.21 -0.34
C PRO A 35 -17.33 -2.97 0.08
N LEU A 36 -16.65 -2.56 1.16
CA LEU A 36 -15.49 -3.23 1.75
C LEU A 36 -15.84 -4.11 2.96
N VAL A 37 -17.15 -4.42 3.15
CA VAL A 37 -17.63 -5.26 4.24
C VAL A 37 -17.35 -4.64 5.62
N ARG A 38 -17.39 -3.31 5.73
CA ARG A 38 -17.35 -2.60 7.00
C ARG A 38 -18.76 -2.26 7.45
N LEU A 39 -19.01 -2.47 8.72
CA LEU A 39 -20.32 -2.23 9.31
C LEU A 39 -20.72 -0.74 9.24
N ILE A 40 -21.83 -0.44 8.57
CA ILE A 40 -22.50 0.87 8.61
C ILE A 40 -23.51 0.88 9.75
N CYS A 41 -24.43 -0.06 9.75
CA CYS A 41 -25.39 -0.25 10.84
C CYS A 41 -25.92 -1.70 10.89
N SER A 42 -26.46 -2.08 12.06
CA SER A 42 -27.04 -3.42 12.27
C SER A 42 -28.26 -3.34 13.15
N SER A 43 -29.25 -4.21 12.90
CA SER A 43 -30.44 -4.33 13.74
C SER A 43 -30.14 -4.89 15.12
N ARG A 44 -31.13 -4.92 16.00
CA ARG A 44 -31.13 -5.76 17.21
C ARG A 44 -31.10 -7.26 16.86
N HIS A 45 -30.91 -8.11 17.86
CA HIS A 45 -30.84 -9.57 17.74
C HIS A 45 -32.23 -10.20 17.73
N PHE A 46 -32.35 -11.29 16.96
CA PHE A 46 -33.54 -12.11 16.86
C PHE A 46 -33.32 -13.60 17.20
N GLY A 47 -32.22 -13.90 17.91
CA GLY A 47 -31.86 -15.28 18.28
C GLY A 47 -31.09 -16.03 17.17
N ASP A 48 -30.70 -15.34 16.13
CA ASP A 48 -29.94 -15.81 14.96
C ASP A 48 -28.50 -15.27 14.95
N GLU A 49 -27.87 -15.22 16.12
CA GLU A 49 -26.52 -14.67 16.29
C GLU A 49 -25.47 -15.58 15.70
N ASP A 50 -24.50 -15.00 15.00
CA ASP A 50 -23.28 -15.68 14.59
C ASP A 50 -22.02 -15.07 15.24
N GLY A 51 -20.95 -15.86 15.27
CA GLY A 51 -19.70 -15.45 15.89
C GLY A 51 -19.04 -14.25 15.20
N VAL A 52 -19.27 -14.07 13.89
CA VAL A 52 -18.79 -12.93 13.13
C VAL A 52 -19.46 -11.65 13.59
N ARG A 53 -20.78 -11.67 13.75
CA ARG A 53 -21.54 -10.49 14.18
C ARG A 53 -21.13 -10.03 15.58
N VAL A 54 -21.01 -10.96 16.52
CA VAL A 54 -20.57 -10.65 17.88
C VAL A 54 -19.20 -9.97 17.88
N ARG A 55 -18.26 -10.52 17.13
CA ARG A 55 -16.90 -9.92 17.00
C ARG A 55 -16.96 -8.55 16.33
N THR A 56 -17.71 -8.41 15.24
CA THR A 56 -17.83 -7.14 14.50
C THR A 56 -18.44 -6.04 15.38
N LEU A 57 -19.45 -6.33 16.18
CA LEU A 57 -20.05 -5.36 17.11
C LEU A 57 -19.10 -4.93 18.21
N LEU A 58 -18.26 -5.85 18.73
CA LEU A 58 -17.30 -5.56 19.79
C LEU A 58 -16.06 -4.80 19.27
N GLN A 59 -15.63 -5.06 18.04
CA GLN A 59 -14.40 -4.53 17.45
C GLN A 59 -14.65 -3.38 16.47
N GLY A 60 -15.90 -3.18 16.04
CA GLY A 60 -16.28 -2.19 15.02
C GLY A 60 -15.98 -2.60 13.58
N ILE A 61 -15.33 -3.76 13.38
CA ILE A 61 -14.95 -4.29 12.07
C ILE A 61 -14.94 -5.83 12.12
N ALA A 62 -15.31 -6.48 11.01
CA ALA A 62 -15.14 -7.92 10.85
C ALA A 62 -13.64 -8.30 10.77
N ASP A 63 -13.32 -9.54 11.10
CA ASP A 63 -11.95 -10.04 10.94
C ASP A 63 -11.54 -10.16 9.47
N ASP A 64 -10.24 -10.06 9.20
CA ASP A 64 -9.67 -10.05 7.84
C ASP A 64 -10.03 -11.29 7.01
N GLU A 65 -10.25 -12.43 7.67
CA GLU A 65 -10.58 -13.68 6.99
C GLU A 65 -12.03 -13.68 6.53
N THR A 66 -12.94 -13.17 7.36
CA THR A 66 -14.34 -12.96 7.01
C THR A 66 -14.47 -11.95 5.86
N ILE A 67 -13.77 -10.82 5.95
CA ILE A 67 -13.78 -9.80 4.89
C ILE A 67 -13.30 -10.42 3.56
N ARG A 68 -12.16 -11.11 3.57
CA ARG A 68 -11.63 -11.78 2.37
C ARG A 68 -12.59 -12.80 1.80
N TYR A 69 -13.26 -13.58 2.64
CA TYR A 69 -14.26 -14.54 2.18
C TYR A 69 -15.41 -13.85 1.47
N VAL A 70 -16.06 -12.86 2.08
CA VAL A 70 -17.20 -12.14 1.50
C VAL A 70 -16.80 -11.46 0.18
N LEU A 71 -15.64 -10.80 0.15
CA LEU A 71 -15.11 -10.16 -1.06
C LEU A 71 -14.79 -11.18 -2.17
N SER A 72 -14.27 -12.37 -1.81
CA SER A 72 -13.97 -13.44 -2.78
C SER A 72 -15.22 -14.01 -3.46
N GLN A 73 -16.37 -13.93 -2.79
CA GLN A 73 -17.66 -14.32 -3.37
C GLN A 73 -18.22 -13.26 -4.36
N GLY A 74 -17.55 -12.11 -4.47
CA GLY A 74 -17.93 -11.05 -5.40
C GLY A 74 -19.27 -10.38 -5.08
N VAL A 75 -19.76 -10.44 -3.83
CA VAL A 75 -21.10 -9.96 -3.44
C VAL A 75 -21.34 -8.50 -3.85
N ALA A 76 -20.32 -7.66 -3.74
CA ALA A 76 -20.38 -6.26 -4.18
C ALA A 76 -20.55 -6.11 -5.71
N GLU A 77 -20.20 -7.12 -6.49
CA GLU A 77 -20.30 -7.13 -7.95
C GLU A 77 -21.62 -7.73 -8.46
N TRP A 78 -22.36 -8.40 -7.59
CA TRP A 78 -23.65 -9.00 -7.96
C TRP A 78 -24.60 -7.94 -8.53
N THR A 79 -25.30 -8.31 -9.57
CA THR A 79 -26.35 -7.48 -10.20
C THR A 79 -27.75 -7.79 -9.68
N ALA A 80 -27.90 -8.90 -8.97
CA ALA A 80 -29.15 -9.37 -8.38
C ALA A 80 -28.89 -9.91 -6.97
N PRO A 81 -29.92 -9.94 -6.09
CA PRO A 81 -29.81 -10.56 -4.78
C PRO A 81 -29.45 -12.05 -4.86
N GLY A 82 -28.76 -12.55 -3.85
CA GLY A 82 -28.33 -13.95 -3.79
C GLY A 82 -28.02 -14.42 -2.37
N ILE A 83 -27.74 -15.71 -2.25
CA ILE A 83 -27.33 -16.32 -0.97
C ILE A 83 -25.81 -16.37 -0.90
N LEU A 84 -25.25 -15.75 0.13
CA LEU A 84 -23.88 -15.97 0.56
C LEU A 84 -23.87 -17.23 1.44
N PRO A 85 -23.14 -18.29 1.07
CA PRO A 85 -23.04 -19.50 1.87
C PRO A 85 -22.41 -19.22 3.24
N GLY A 86 -22.90 -19.92 4.25
CA GLY A 86 -22.26 -19.90 5.56
C GLY A 86 -20.90 -20.58 5.57
N ARG A 87 -20.08 -20.26 6.56
CA ARG A 87 -18.76 -20.83 6.82
C ARG A 87 -18.65 -21.13 8.32
N ASP A 88 -18.79 -22.39 8.70
CA ASP A 88 -18.78 -22.83 10.10
C ASP A 88 -17.44 -22.55 10.79
N ASP A 89 -16.35 -22.70 10.07
CA ASP A 89 -14.99 -22.41 10.55
C ASP A 89 -14.75 -20.92 10.88
N LEU A 90 -15.46 -20.01 10.20
CA LEU A 90 -15.48 -18.59 10.51
C LEU A 90 -16.57 -18.23 11.53
N GLY A 91 -17.51 -19.11 11.78
CA GLY A 91 -18.71 -18.86 12.56
C GLY A 91 -19.65 -17.89 11.83
N LEU A 92 -19.71 -17.95 10.49
CA LEU A 92 -20.56 -17.14 9.63
C LEU A 92 -21.78 -17.94 9.20
N LEU A 93 -22.96 -17.47 9.54
CA LEU A 93 -24.23 -18.05 9.08
C LEU A 93 -24.53 -17.66 7.61
N PRO A 94 -25.32 -18.49 6.87
CA PRO A 94 -25.78 -18.12 5.53
C PRO A 94 -26.55 -16.79 5.55
N ARG A 95 -26.36 -15.97 4.51
CA ARG A 95 -27.00 -14.65 4.43
C ARG A 95 -27.61 -14.41 3.06
N TYR A 96 -28.83 -13.87 3.05
CA TYR A 96 -29.41 -13.32 1.85
C TYR A 96 -28.88 -11.90 1.66
N CYS A 97 -28.11 -11.70 0.59
CA CYS A 97 -27.40 -10.46 0.32
C CYS A 97 -28.07 -9.71 -0.83
N VAL A 98 -28.30 -8.42 -0.63
CA VAL A 98 -28.80 -7.49 -1.64
C VAL A 98 -27.75 -6.40 -1.86
N PRO A 99 -27.10 -6.34 -3.02
CA PRO A 99 -26.19 -5.26 -3.33
C PRO A 99 -26.97 -3.94 -3.47
N ILE A 100 -26.58 -2.95 -2.67
CA ILE A 100 -27.16 -1.61 -2.71
C ILE A 100 -26.49 -0.82 -3.83
N ARG A 101 -27.28 -0.48 -4.85
CA ARG A 101 -26.75 0.22 -6.03
C ARG A 101 -27.68 1.37 -6.41
N GLU A 102 -27.10 2.49 -6.82
CA GLU A 102 -27.83 3.62 -7.39
C GLU A 102 -26.98 4.28 -8.48
N ARG A 103 -27.57 4.51 -9.65
CA ARG A 103 -26.94 5.18 -10.81
C ARG A 103 -25.57 4.65 -11.19
N GLY A 104 -25.37 3.32 -11.09
CA GLY A 104 -24.10 2.67 -11.41
C GLY A 104 -23.09 2.60 -10.26
N HIS A 105 -23.34 3.28 -9.14
CA HIS A 105 -22.48 3.22 -7.96
C HIS A 105 -22.87 2.05 -7.06
N VAL A 106 -21.88 1.32 -6.55
CA VAL A 106 -22.08 0.32 -5.49
C VAL A 106 -21.90 1.04 -4.17
N LEU A 107 -22.98 1.12 -3.39
CA LEU A 107 -23.02 1.90 -2.15
C LEU A 107 -22.84 1.04 -0.91
N GLY A 108 -23.26 -0.22 -0.96
CA GLY A 108 -23.16 -1.14 0.16
C GLY A 108 -23.78 -2.49 -0.12
N ILE A 109 -23.92 -3.29 0.92
CA ILE A 109 -24.49 -4.63 0.89
C ILE A 109 -25.45 -4.75 2.08
N LEU A 110 -26.74 -4.96 1.80
CA LEU A 110 -27.73 -5.30 2.81
C LEU A 110 -27.76 -6.82 2.97
N MET A 111 -27.54 -7.32 4.18
CA MET A 111 -27.47 -8.74 4.48
C MET A 111 -28.49 -9.12 5.53
N VAL A 112 -29.28 -10.15 5.24
CA VAL A 112 -30.27 -10.74 6.15
C VAL A 112 -29.84 -12.17 6.48
N VAL A 113 -29.85 -12.55 7.76
CA VAL A 113 -29.52 -13.93 8.16
C VAL A 113 -30.55 -14.89 7.58
N ALA A 114 -30.07 -15.89 6.83
CA ALA A 114 -30.92 -16.82 6.07
C ALA A 114 -30.90 -18.23 6.67
N THR A 115 -31.09 -18.34 7.99
CA THR A 115 -31.23 -19.61 8.72
C THR A 115 -32.69 -19.94 8.96
N GLY A 116 -32.99 -21.23 9.15
CA GLY A 116 -34.33 -21.70 9.43
C GLY A 116 -35.21 -21.83 8.17
N ALA A 117 -36.47 -21.31 8.21
CA ALA A 117 -37.36 -21.37 7.06
C ALA A 117 -36.87 -20.50 5.89
N PRO A 118 -37.06 -20.96 4.63
CA PRO A 118 -36.75 -20.13 3.46
C PRO A 118 -37.52 -18.80 3.49
N LEU A 119 -36.95 -17.76 2.91
CA LEU A 119 -37.59 -16.46 2.76
C LEU A 119 -38.81 -16.60 1.83
N THR A 120 -39.92 -16.05 2.24
CA THR A 120 -41.16 -15.98 1.44
C THR A 120 -41.06 -14.86 0.40
N GLU A 121 -41.92 -14.90 -0.64
CA GLU A 121 -41.95 -13.83 -1.64
C GLU A 121 -42.25 -12.45 -1.03
N ALA A 122 -43.13 -12.39 -0.02
CA ALA A 122 -43.45 -11.15 0.68
C ALA A 122 -42.24 -10.59 1.46
N GLU A 123 -41.46 -11.46 2.12
CA GLU A 123 -40.23 -11.07 2.81
C GLU A 123 -39.16 -10.57 1.82
N ILE A 124 -39.00 -11.24 0.66
CA ILE A 124 -38.10 -10.82 -0.40
C ILE A 124 -38.53 -9.46 -0.97
N GLU A 125 -39.81 -9.21 -1.14
CA GLU A 125 -40.34 -7.93 -1.59
C GLU A 125 -40.09 -6.81 -0.55
N ALA A 126 -40.29 -7.10 0.74
CA ALA A 126 -39.98 -6.17 1.83
C ALA A 126 -38.48 -5.81 1.88
N ILE A 127 -37.61 -6.82 1.77
CA ILE A 127 -36.14 -6.62 1.68
C ILE A 127 -35.81 -5.72 0.48
N GLY A 128 -36.39 -6.00 -0.69
CA GLY A 128 -36.17 -5.19 -1.91
C GLY A 128 -36.68 -3.75 -1.77
N GLY A 129 -37.80 -3.55 -1.06
CA GLY A 129 -38.36 -2.23 -0.74
C GLY A 129 -37.40 -1.42 0.14
N THR A 130 -36.95 -2.02 1.23
CA THR A 130 -35.96 -1.40 2.15
C THR A 130 -34.65 -1.15 1.47
N ALA A 131 -34.16 -2.09 0.64
CA ALA A 131 -32.90 -1.90 -0.11
C ALA A 131 -32.96 -0.66 -1.04
N ARG A 132 -34.09 -0.39 -1.67
CA ARG A 132 -34.30 0.82 -2.48
C ARG A 132 -34.29 2.11 -1.65
N ALA A 133 -34.94 2.09 -0.47
CA ALA A 133 -34.93 3.22 0.45
C ALA A 133 -33.50 3.50 0.98
N VAL A 134 -32.78 2.47 1.38
CA VAL A 134 -31.38 2.53 1.78
C VAL A 134 -30.50 3.07 0.64
N ALA A 135 -30.70 2.60 -0.60
CA ALA A 135 -29.95 3.09 -1.76
C ALA A 135 -30.15 4.59 -1.98
N THR A 136 -31.36 5.09 -1.83
CA THR A 136 -31.67 6.53 -1.99
C THR A 136 -30.94 7.37 -0.95
N GLU A 137 -30.99 6.97 0.32
CA GLU A 137 -30.35 7.71 1.41
C GLU A 137 -28.82 7.65 1.29
N MET A 138 -28.25 6.48 1.06
CA MET A 138 -26.80 6.32 0.86
C MET A 138 -26.30 7.06 -0.36
N TYR A 139 -27.10 7.15 -1.45
CA TYR A 139 -26.70 7.91 -2.62
C TYR A 139 -26.69 9.42 -2.36
N ALA A 140 -27.63 9.92 -1.58
CA ALA A 140 -27.62 11.34 -1.16
C ALA A 140 -26.41 11.67 -0.30
N GLU A 141 -26.03 10.78 0.63
CA GLU A 141 -24.80 10.90 1.41
C GLU A 141 -23.54 10.79 0.53
N HIS A 142 -23.54 9.86 -0.42
CA HIS A 142 -22.43 9.67 -1.38
C HIS A 142 -22.19 10.92 -2.22
N LEU A 143 -23.23 11.53 -2.79
CA LEU A 143 -23.10 12.79 -3.53
C LEU A 143 -22.54 13.94 -2.69
N ALA A 144 -22.97 14.04 -1.44
CA ALA A 144 -22.45 15.06 -0.53
C ALA A 144 -20.98 14.81 -0.16
N SER A 145 -20.64 13.53 0.08
CA SER A 145 -19.27 13.10 0.37
C SER A 145 -18.35 13.29 -0.81
N ASP A 146 -18.78 12.94 -2.02
CA ASP A 146 -17.98 13.10 -3.25
C ASP A 146 -17.62 14.56 -3.52
N ALA A 147 -18.54 15.51 -3.30
CA ALA A 147 -18.26 16.91 -3.44
C ALA A 147 -17.21 17.42 -2.45
N ASP A 148 -17.25 16.94 -1.21
CA ASP A 148 -16.26 17.30 -0.18
C ASP A 148 -14.92 16.60 -0.43
N GLU A 149 -14.93 15.37 -0.92
CA GLU A 149 -13.71 14.66 -1.33
C GLU A 149 -13.06 15.32 -2.55
N GLU A 150 -13.85 15.77 -3.53
CA GLU A 150 -13.34 16.49 -4.69
C GLU A 150 -12.67 17.80 -4.28
N ARG A 151 -13.30 18.57 -3.38
CA ARG A 151 -12.70 19.77 -2.80
C ARG A 151 -11.41 19.47 -2.04
N THR A 152 -11.42 18.42 -1.21
CA THR A 152 -10.24 18.00 -0.44
C THR A 152 -9.12 17.56 -1.36
N ARG A 153 -9.43 16.80 -2.40
CA ARG A 153 -8.49 16.38 -3.44
C ARG A 153 -7.87 17.58 -4.14
N ASP A 154 -8.68 18.54 -4.59
CA ASP A 154 -8.20 19.77 -5.23
C ASP A 154 -7.28 20.58 -4.30
N LEU A 155 -7.64 20.75 -3.03
CA LEU A 155 -6.80 21.41 -2.04
C LEU A 155 -5.46 20.69 -1.82
N VAL A 156 -5.48 19.36 -1.69
CA VAL A 156 -4.25 18.57 -1.56
C VAL A 156 -3.39 18.71 -2.81
N HIS A 157 -3.96 18.60 -4.01
CA HIS A 157 -3.23 18.75 -5.27
C HIS A 157 -2.57 20.12 -5.40
N ARG A 158 -3.29 21.20 -5.06
CA ARG A 158 -2.73 22.56 -5.08
C ARG A 158 -1.64 22.73 -4.02
N LEU A 159 -1.84 22.19 -2.81
CA LEU A 159 -0.89 22.31 -1.71
C LEU A 159 0.46 21.63 -2.02
N VAL A 160 0.44 20.50 -2.74
CA VAL A 160 1.65 19.76 -3.14
C VAL A 160 2.08 20.04 -4.60
N GLY A 161 1.40 20.93 -5.29
CA GLY A 161 1.67 21.28 -6.68
C GLY A 161 2.90 22.17 -6.86
N SER A 162 3.36 22.32 -8.10
CA SER A 162 4.53 23.13 -8.45
C SER A 162 4.26 24.65 -8.46
N ASP A 163 2.99 25.09 -8.61
CA ASP A 163 2.61 26.49 -8.66
C ASP A 163 2.59 27.12 -7.26
N ALA A 164 3.48 28.08 -7.02
CA ALA A 164 3.62 28.73 -5.72
C ALA A 164 2.39 29.56 -5.31
N ALA A 165 1.69 30.18 -6.26
CA ALA A 165 0.51 31.00 -5.96
C ALA A 165 -0.66 30.10 -5.53
N LEU A 166 -0.89 29.00 -6.25
CA LEU A 166 -1.91 28.01 -5.90
C LEU A 166 -1.62 27.32 -4.56
N ARG A 167 -0.33 27.06 -4.25
CA ARG A 167 0.07 26.54 -2.93
C ARG A 167 -0.27 27.49 -1.80
N CYS A 168 0.04 28.77 -1.96
CA CYS A 168 -0.27 29.80 -0.95
C CYS A 168 -1.78 29.92 -0.72
N GLU A 169 -2.58 29.92 -1.79
CA GLU A 169 -4.04 29.95 -1.70
C GLU A 169 -4.58 28.71 -0.97
N ALA A 170 -4.12 27.51 -1.36
CA ALA A 170 -4.55 26.26 -0.74
C ALA A 170 -4.13 26.18 0.75
N HIS A 171 -2.91 26.61 1.06
CA HIS A 171 -2.42 26.69 2.43
C HIS A 171 -3.32 27.56 3.31
N GLN A 172 -3.62 28.82 2.85
CA GLN A 172 -4.49 29.73 3.58
C GLN A 172 -5.87 29.10 3.81
N ARG A 173 -6.45 28.51 2.78
CA ARG A 173 -7.77 27.89 2.85
C ARG A 173 -7.83 26.70 3.78
N VAL A 174 -6.79 25.85 3.77
CA VAL A 174 -6.67 24.70 4.69
C VAL A 174 -6.65 25.14 6.16
N LEU A 175 -5.98 26.27 6.45
CA LEU A 175 -5.93 26.83 7.80
C LEU A 175 -7.26 27.52 8.19
N ASP A 176 -7.83 28.34 7.30
CA ASP A 176 -9.08 29.08 7.54
C ASP A 176 -10.27 28.13 7.75
N ASP A 177 -10.36 27.07 6.98
CA ASP A 177 -11.39 26.04 7.11
C ASP A 177 -11.11 25.08 8.28
N GLY A 178 -9.96 25.20 8.96
CA GLY A 178 -9.54 24.36 10.09
C GLY A 178 -9.35 22.88 9.72
N LEU A 179 -9.02 22.60 8.45
CA LEU A 179 -8.83 21.25 7.95
C LEU A 179 -7.57 20.59 8.50
N LEU A 180 -6.46 21.37 8.57
CA LEU A 180 -5.23 21.00 9.27
C LEU A 180 -4.87 22.07 10.28
N PRO A 181 -4.25 21.71 11.41
CA PRO A 181 -3.70 22.69 12.35
C PRO A 181 -2.43 23.33 11.75
N ALA A 182 -2.13 24.55 12.18
CA ALA A 182 -0.77 25.05 12.07
C ALA A 182 0.14 24.22 12.99
N GLY A 183 1.25 23.72 12.47
CA GLY A 183 2.17 22.88 13.25
C GLY A 183 3.51 22.71 12.55
N PRO A 184 4.58 22.45 13.33
CA PRO A 184 5.96 22.46 12.84
C PRO A 184 6.43 21.13 12.25
N HIS A 185 5.57 20.12 12.17
CA HIS A 185 5.99 18.80 11.67
C HIS A 185 5.02 18.31 10.61
N VAL A 186 5.43 18.43 9.36
CA VAL A 186 4.66 18.05 8.18
C VAL A 186 5.33 16.90 7.46
N VAL A 187 4.54 15.88 7.12
CA VAL A 187 5.01 14.73 6.31
C VAL A 187 3.96 14.43 5.25
N VAL A 188 4.42 14.17 4.04
CA VAL A 188 3.56 13.68 2.95
C VAL A 188 3.87 12.22 2.68
N THR A 189 2.82 11.42 2.64
CA THR A 189 2.89 10.01 2.26
C THR A 189 2.11 9.81 0.96
N ARG A 190 2.74 9.16 -0.01
CA ARG A 190 2.09 8.72 -1.25
C ARG A 190 1.84 7.23 -1.21
N VAL A 191 0.66 6.86 -1.68
CA VAL A 191 0.26 5.46 -1.84
C VAL A 191 -0.14 5.25 -3.29
N VAL A 192 0.37 4.19 -3.90
CA VAL A 192 0.04 3.84 -5.28
C VAL A 192 -0.31 2.38 -5.36
N VAL A 193 -1.46 2.11 -5.96
CA VAL A 193 -1.93 0.76 -6.29
C VAL A 193 -1.68 0.53 -7.77
N ALA A 194 -1.17 -0.64 -8.13
CA ALA A 194 -0.99 -1.06 -9.52
C ALA A 194 -1.65 -2.44 -9.70
N GLY A 195 -2.47 -2.61 -10.75
CA GLY A 195 -3.12 -3.86 -11.10
C GLY A 195 -3.11 -4.08 -12.60
N ARG A 196 -3.14 -5.34 -13.06
CA ARG A 196 -3.08 -5.71 -14.48
C ARG A 196 -4.29 -5.27 -15.30
N ARG A 197 -5.44 -5.01 -14.68
CA ARG A 197 -6.71 -4.69 -15.35
C ARG A 197 -7.01 -3.20 -15.47
N GLY A 198 -6.03 -2.30 -15.22
CA GLY A 198 -6.23 -0.85 -15.24
C GLY A 198 -6.95 -0.33 -13.99
N PRO A 199 -7.26 0.98 -13.95
CA PRO A 199 -7.90 1.59 -12.79
C PRO A 199 -9.26 0.95 -12.52
N SER A 200 -9.35 0.16 -11.46
CA SER A 200 -10.60 -0.40 -10.98
C SER A 200 -11.16 0.53 -9.89
N GLY A 201 -12.46 0.76 -9.88
CA GLY A 201 -13.10 1.52 -8.79
C GLY A 201 -12.77 0.96 -7.39
N ARG A 202 -12.31 -0.29 -7.30
CA ARG A 202 -11.84 -0.94 -6.07
C ARG A 202 -10.58 -0.29 -5.50
N GLY A 203 -9.63 0.15 -6.36
CA GLY A 203 -8.41 0.82 -5.90
C GLY A 203 -8.70 2.07 -5.10
N ALA A 204 -9.57 2.94 -5.59
CA ALA A 204 -9.97 4.16 -4.89
C ALA A 204 -10.68 3.88 -3.56
N VAL A 205 -11.57 2.87 -3.53
CA VAL A 205 -12.30 2.47 -2.31
C VAL A 205 -11.32 1.86 -1.28
N ALA A 206 -10.40 1.01 -1.73
CA ALA A 206 -9.36 0.43 -0.87
C ALA A 206 -8.44 1.51 -0.27
N LEU A 207 -8.00 2.48 -1.10
CA LEU A 207 -7.20 3.62 -0.65
C LEU A 207 -7.94 4.48 0.37
N ARG A 208 -9.22 4.77 0.12
CA ARG A 208 -10.08 5.50 1.09
C ARG A 208 -10.11 4.76 2.42
N GLY A 209 -10.41 3.48 2.38
CA GLY A 209 -10.49 2.66 3.56
C GLY A 209 -9.19 2.53 4.33
N ALA A 210 -8.07 2.35 3.65
CA ALA A 210 -6.76 2.23 4.29
C ALA A 210 -6.26 3.54 4.89
N LEU A 211 -6.67 4.70 4.34
CA LEU A 211 -6.18 6.02 4.77
C LEU A 211 -7.12 6.76 5.73
N GLU A 212 -8.39 6.36 5.82
CA GLU A 212 -9.37 7.00 6.72
C GLU A 212 -8.90 7.10 8.18
N PRO A 213 -8.29 6.05 8.80
CA PRO A 213 -7.79 6.13 10.17
C PRO A 213 -6.75 7.24 10.38
N TYR A 214 -6.05 7.66 9.31
CA TYR A 214 -4.95 8.63 9.37
C TYR A 214 -5.38 10.07 9.09
N ARG A 215 -6.67 10.31 8.79
CA ARG A 215 -7.23 11.67 8.76
C ARG A 215 -7.22 12.32 10.15
N GLN A 216 -7.39 11.53 11.19
CA GLN A 216 -7.30 11.99 12.55
C GLN A 216 -6.77 10.90 13.47
N THR A 217 -5.53 11.07 13.94
CA THR A 217 -4.92 10.23 14.96
C THR A 217 -4.74 11.02 16.26
N ARG A 218 -4.22 10.38 17.31
CA ARG A 218 -3.87 11.07 18.55
C ARG A 218 -2.73 12.06 18.36
N THR A 219 -1.82 11.79 17.43
CA THR A 219 -0.57 12.54 17.22
C THR A 219 -0.61 13.46 16.02
N ALA A 220 -1.51 13.24 15.05
CA ALA A 220 -1.56 13.97 13.80
C ALA A 220 -2.97 14.23 13.29
N ARG A 221 -3.10 15.26 12.44
CA ARG A 221 -4.23 15.44 11.52
C ARG A 221 -3.76 15.33 10.10
N GLY A 222 -4.58 14.69 9.24
CA GLY A 222 -4.27 14.44 7.85
C GLY A 222 -5.36 14.89 6.89
N LEU A 223 -4.96 15.36 5.71
CA LEU A 223 -5.79 15.52 4.53
C LEU A 223 -5.42 14.45 3.51
N VAL A 224 -6.43 13.82 2.93
CA VAL A 224 -6.25 12.74 1.94
C VAL A 224 -6.84 13.20 0.61
N GLY A 225 -6.01 13.24 -0.42
CA GLY A 225 -6.43 13.39 -1.82
C GLY A 225 -6.29 12.05 -2.53
N ILE A 226 -7.40 11.52 -3.08
CA ILE A 226 -7.40 10.26 -3.83
C ILE A 226 -7.74 10.55 -5.28
N GLU A 227 -6.93 10.00 -6.18
CA GLU A 227 -7.14 10.07 -7.62
C GLU A 227 -6.90 8.70 -8.23
N GLN A 228 -7.97 8.05 -8.66
CA GLN A 228 -7.93 6.69 -9.19
C GLN A 228 -7.21 5.71 -8.24
N ASP A 229 -6.06 5.20 -8.65
CA ASP A 229 -5.24 4.23 -7.91
C ASP A 229 -4.08 4.88 -7.13
N ARG A 230 -4.18 6.19 -6.86
CA ARG A 230 -3.15 6.96 -6.16
C ARG A 230 -3.76 7.78 -5.04
N ALA A 231 -3.04 7.90 -3.96
CA ALA A 231 -3.41 8.76 -2.86
C ALA A 231 -2.23 9.58 -2.36
N VAL A 232 -2.55 10.78 -1.89
CA VAL A 232 -1.63 11.67 -1.19
C VAL A 232 -2.22 11.96 0.17
N LEU A 233 -1.50 11.62 1.22
CA LEU A 233 -1.82 11.93 2.60
C LEU A 233 -0.86 13.02 3.10
N VAL A 234 -1.36 14.21 3.37
CA VAL A 234 -0.61 15.31 3.98
C VAL A 234 -0.95 15.33 5.48
N GLN A 235 0.03 15.09 6.33
CA GLN A 235 -0.16 15.05 7.79
C GLN A 235 0.61 16.17 8.48
N VAL A 236 -0.06 16.79 9.47
CA VAL A 236 0.56 17.70 10.41
C VAL A 236 0.57 17.02 11.79
N PHE A 237 1.75 16.81 12.33
CA PHE A 237 1.96 16.15 13.61
C PHE A 237 2.13 17.18 14.73
N ARG A 238 1.68 16.82 15.94
CA ARG A 238 1.84 17.65 17.15
C ARG A 238 3.27 17.64 17.69
N ARG A 239 4.01 16.55 17.44
CA ARG A 239 5.43 16.38 17.73
C ARG A 239 6.10 15.75 16.51
N GLU A 240 7.40 15.86 16.44
CA GLU A 240 8.14 15.22 15.36
C GLU A 240 7.90 13.70 15.36
N PRO A 241 7.39 13.12 14.27
CA PRO A 241 7.19 11.69 14.18
C PRO A 241 8.53 10.97 14.09
N SER A 242 8.68 9.87 14.82
CA SER A 242 9.86 9.02 14.67
C SER A 242 9.80 8.24 13.34
N GLU A 243 10.97 7.76 12.87
CA GLU A 243 11.04 6.87 11.71
C GLU A 243 10.20 5.60 11.92
N GLU A 244 10.25 5.04 13.11
CA GLU A 244 9.49 3.85 13.46
C GLU A 244 7.96 4.09 13.41
N GLU A 245 7.48 5.24 13.88
CA GLU A 245 6.05 5.61 13.77
C GLU A 245 5.60 5.68 12.32
N LEU A 246 6.40 6.31 11.44
CA LEU A 246 6.09 6.43 10.02
C LEU A 246 6.16 5.06 9.31
N GLU A 247 7.13 4.22 9.67
CA GLU A 247 7.23 2.86 9.12
C GLU A 247 6.05 1.98 9.55
N VAL A 248 5.69 1.97 10.84
CA VAL A 248 4.54 1.24 11.38
C VAL A 248 3.25 1.68 10.70
N GLN A 249 3.04 3.00 10.56
CA GLN A 249 1.89 3.55 9.85
C GLN A 249 1.86 3.08 8.39
N SER A 250 2.96 3.20 7.66
CA SER A 250 3.06 2.83 6.24
C SER A 250 2.84 1.34 6.01
N ARG A 251 3.39 0.49 6.89
CA ARG A 251 3.17 -0.95 6.87
C ARG A 251 1.71 -1.32 7.17
N ALA A 252 1.05 -0.60 8.08
CA ALA A 252 -0.36 -0.81 8.38
C ALA A 252 -1.26 -0.41 7.20
N VAL A 253 -0.95 0.70 6.51
CA VAL A 253 -1.64 1.09 5.27
C VAL A 253 -1.47 0.01 4.20
N LEU A 254 -0.25 -0.50 3.99
CA LEU A 254 0.01 -1.53 3.00
C LEU A 254 -0.77 -2.82 3.30
N ARG A 255 -0.74 -3.31 4.54
CA ARG A 255 -1.51 -4.49 4.96
C ARG A 255 -3.01 -4.31 4.78
N SER A 256 -3.54 -3.13 5.13
CA SER A 256 -4.95 -2.82 4.91
C SER A 256 -5.31 -2.90 3.42
N LEU A 257 -4.44 -2.39 2.54
CA LEU A 257 -4.66 -2.50 1.09
C LEU A 257 -4.61 -3.94 0.59
N GLU A 258 -3.67 -4.75 1.07
CA GLU A 258 -3.55 -6.17 0.71
C GLU A 258 -4.81 -6.98 1.07
N THR A 259 -5.55 -6.56 2.10
CA THR A 259 -6.82 -7.19 2.47
C THR A 259 -7.93 -6.93 1.45
N PHE A 260 -7.92 -5.76 0.79
CA PHE A 260 -8.99 -5.33 -0.11
C PHE A 260 -8.66 -5.50 -1.60
N LEU A 261 -7.39 -5.64 -1.93
CA LEU A 261 -6.92 -5.82 -3.30
C LEU A 261 -6.91 -7.30 -3.68
N ASP A 262 -7.07 -7.56 -4.98
CA ASP A 262 -6.91 -8.91 -5.52
C ASP A 262 -5.42 -9.34 -5.55
N ALA A 263 -5.18 -10.62 -5.77
CA ALA A 263 -3.83 -11.21 -5.80
C ALA A 263 -2.95 -10.68 -6.97
N GLU A 264 -3.56 -10.06 -7.97
CA GLU A 264 -2.85 -9.50 -9.14
C GLU A 264 -2.50 -8.01 -8.93
N SER A 265 -3.03 -7.39 -7.88
CA SER A 265 -2.78 -6.00 -7.54
C SER A 265 -1.62 -5.87 -6.55
N THR A 266 -0.80 -4.86 -6.73
CA THR A 266 0.30 -4.52 -5.84
C THR A 266 0.13 -3.10 -5.32
N ALA A 267 0.50 -2.86 -4.07
CA ALA A 267 0.50 -1.53 -3.50
C ALA A 267 1.90 -1.15 -3.00
N VAL A 268 2.22 0.13 -3.07
CA VAL A 268 3.47 0.67 -2.53
C VAL A 268 3.21 1.99 -1.80
N VAL A 269 4.01 2.23 -0.77
CA VAL A 269 3.95 3.43 0.06
C VAL A 269 5.30 4.14 0.03
N GLY A 270 5.28 5.44 -0.29
CA GLY A 270 6.46 6.29 -0.22
C GLY A 270 6.24 7.43 0.78
N VAL A 271 7.14 7.58 1.73
CA VAL A 271 7.12 8.63 2.75
C VAL A 271 8.15 9.69 2.38
N GLY A 272 7.73 10.95 2.34
CA GLY A 272 8.60 12.11 2.13
C GLY A 272 9.32 12.53 3.40
N GLY A 273 10.35 13.35 3.25
CA GLY A 273 11.09 13.90 4.38
C GLY A 273 10.24 14.87 5.20
N ARG A 274 10.58 15.01 6.46
CA ARG A 274 9.93 15.90 7.43
C ARG A 274 10.14 17.35 7.05
N ARG A 275 9.09 18.17 7.22
CA ARG A 275 9.11 19.62 6.99
C ARG A 275 8.62 20.37 8.21
N THR A 276 9.06 21.60 8.35
CA THR A 276 8.68 22.46 9.47
C THR A 276 7.47 23.32 9.17
N GLU A 277 7.07 23.45 7.92
CA GLU A 277 5.96 24.29 7.48
C GLU A 277 5.05 23.55 6.48
N LEU A 278 3.75 23.80 6.58
CA LEU A 278 2.78 23.22 5.66
C LEU A 278 2.97 23.69 4.21
N LEU A 279 3.49 24.90 4.01
CA LEU A 279 3.84 25.42 2.69
C LEU A 279 4.91 24.58 1.98
N ASP A 280 5.75 23.85 2.73
CA ASP A 280 6.79 22.98 2.21
C ASP A 280 6.30 21.55 1.97
N ALA A 281 5.01 21.27 2.11
CA ALA A 281 4.43 19.96 1.85
C ALA A 281 4.76 19.45 0.43
N TRP A 282 4.88 20.35 -0.56
CA TRP A 282 5.27 20.00 -1.93
C TRP A 282 6.67 19.38 -2.01
N VAL A 283 7.62 19.82 -1.18
CA VAL A 283 8.97 19.23 -1.12
C VAL A 283 8.89 17.81 -0.57
N SER A 284 8.12 17.61 0.52
CA SER A 284 7.89 16.28 1.07
C SER A 284 7.17 15.37 0.06
N ASP A 285 6.26 15.91 -0.74
CA ASP A 285 5.55 15.18 -1.80
C ASP A 285 6.50 14.72 -2.93
N ASP A 286 7.37 15.61 -3.41
CA ASP A 286 8.37 15.25 -4.43
C ASP A 286 9.30 14.14 -3.93
N GLN A 287 9.70 14.21 -2.66
CA GLN A 287 10.47 13.17 -2.01
C GLN A 287 9.68 11.86 -1.84
N ALA A 288 8.39 11.94 -1.50
CA ALA A 288 7.52 10.78 -1.43
C ALA A 288 7.35 10.09 -2.81
N ARG A 289 7.35 10.86 -3.92
CA ARG A 289 7.35 10.30 -5.29
C ARG A 289 8.61 9.48 -5.56
N VAL A 290 9.76 9.99 -5.15
CA VAL A 290 11.03 9.24 -5.27
C VAL A 290 11.00 7.98 -4.40
N ALA A 291 10.47 8.08 -3.17
CA ALA A 291 10.30 6.93 -2.28
C ALA A 291 9.36 5.87 -2.87
N VAL A 292 8.25 6.26 -3.51
CA VAL A 292 7.38 5.33 -4.26
C VAL A 292 8.17 4.60 -5.37
N ARG A 293 9.00 5.31 -6.13
CA ARG A 293 9.85 4.68 -7.15
C ARG A 293 10.83 3.68 -6.54
N ALA A 294 11.42 4.02 -5.37
CA ALA A 294 12.29 3.11 -4.63
C ALA A 294 11.53 1.84 -4.18
N ALA A 295 10.35 2.02 -3.56
CA ALA A 295 9.53 0.91 -3.07
C ALA A 295 9.14 -0.08 -4.18
N ARG A 296 8.92 0.42 -5.40
CA ARG A 296 8.63 -0.42 -6.58
C ARG A 296 9.83 -1.16 -7.12
N ARG A 297 11.00 -0.49 -7.15
CA ARG A 297 12.22 -1.02 -7.78
C ARG A 297 13.09 -1.86 -6.87
N LEU A 298 12.96 -1.71 -5.56
CA LEU A 298 13.79 -2.40 -4.58
C LEU A 298 12.96 -3.38 -3.74
N PRO A 299 12.84 -4.66 -4.16
CA PRO A 299 12.00 -5.66 -3.47
C PRO A 299 12.34 -5.82 -1.98
N ARG A 300 13.61 -5.59 -1.60
CA ARG A 300 14.06 -5.65 -0.21
C ARG A 300 13.35 -4.64 0.72
N LEU A 301 12.75 -3.58 0.16
CA LEU A 301 11.99 -2.59 0.92
C LEU A 301 10.59 -3.08 1.28
N GLY A 302 10.13 -4.20 0.68
CA GLY A 302 8.82 -4.79 0.99
C GLY A 302 7.66 -3.84 0.75
N GLY A 303 7.71 -3.04 -0.34
CA GLY A 303 6.64 -2.13 -0.74
C GLY A 303 6.57 -0.79 0.01
N VAL A 304 7.43 -0.55 1.01
CA VAL A 304 7.47 0.71 1.77
C VAL A 304 8.85 1.33 1.69
N ALA A 305 8.91 2.62 1.37
CA ALA A 305 10.17 3.38 1.40
C ALA A 305 9.99 4.74 2.09
N ASP A 306 10.97 5.12 2.88
CA ASP A 306 11.10 6.44 3.50
C ASP A 306 12.28 7.17 2.85
N TRP A 307 12.04 8.40 2.37
CA TRP A 307 13.05 9.24 1.73
C TRP A 307 14.32 9.39 2.58
N GLU A 308 14.18 9.60 3.88
CA GLU A 308 15.32 9.84 4.78
C GLU A 308 16.21 8.60 4.95
N ARG A 309 15.69 7.41 4.63
CA ARG A 309 16.40 6.12 4.69
C ARG A 309 16.93 5.63 3.34
N LEU A 310 16.63 6.33 2.25
CA LEU A 310 17.06 5.90 0.91
C LEU A 310 18.54 6.13 0.63
N GLY A 311 19.20 7.04 1.37
CA GLY A 311 20.62 7.35 1.17
C GLY A 311 20.92 7.72 -0.29
N GLU A 312 21.92 7.08 -0.87
CA GLU A 312 22.39 7.30 -2.24
C GLU A 312 21.35 7.06 -3.33
N TYR A 313 20.34 6.22 -3.09
CA TYR A 313 19.26 5.97 -4.04
C TYR A 313 18.42 7.23 -4.33
N THR A 314 18.41 8.20 -3.42
CA THR A 314 17.71 9.48 -3.64
C THR A 314 18.24 10.22 -4.87
N VAL A 315 19.53 10.11 -5.15
CA VAL A 315 20.16 10.75 -6.33
C VAL A 315 19.80 10.01 -7.60
N PHE A 316 19.93 8.68 -7.61
CA PHE A 316 19.69 7.87 -8.81
C PHE A 316 18.21 7.87 -9.22
N LEU A 317 17.33 7.81 -8.24
CA LEU A 317 15.88 7.78 -8.50
C LEU A 317 15.27 9.13 -8.88
N GLN A 318 16.05 10.21 -8.91
CA GLN A 318 15.65 11.47 -9.55
C GLN A 318 15.84 11.43 -11.07
N LEU A 319 16.72 10.53 -11.56
CA LEU A 319 16.89 10.35 -13.00
C LEU A 319 15.63 9.70 -13.60
N PRO A 320 15.24 10.08 -14.84
CA PRO A 320 14.16 9.40 -15.53
C PRO A 320 14.54 7.93 -15.82
N ASP A 321 13.55 7.05 -15.89
CA ASP A 321 13.77 5.61 -16.11
C ASP A 321 14.51 5.30 -17.42
N SER A 322 14.33 6.14 -18.43
CA SER A 322 15.04 6.06 -19.71
C SER A 322 16.55 6.34 -19.57
N ALA A 323 16.95 7.07 -18.53
CA ALA A 323 18.36 7.36 -18.26
C ALA A 323 19.02 6.28 -17.38
N LEU A 324 18.23 5.50 -16.63
CA LEU A 324 18.72 4.39 -15.82
C LEU A 324 19.02 3.19 -16.73
N GLY A 325 20.25 3.09 -17.20
CA GLY A 325 20.70 2.03 -18.09
C GLY A 325 22.12 1.57 -17.78
N ASP A 326 22.53 0.46 -18.37
CA ASP A 326 23.83 -0.18 -18.15
C ASP A 326 25.02 0.76 -18.39
N SER A 327 24.83 1.79 -19.23
CA SER A 327 25.88 2.79 -19.50
C SER A 327 26.32 3.59 -18.26
N LEU A 328 25.45 3.67 -17.23
CA LEU A 328 25.79 4.35 -15.96
C LEU A 328 26.65 3.49 -15.04
N VAL A 329 26.67 2.18 -15.22
CA VAL A 329 27.49 1.27 -14.42
C VAL A 329 28.94 1.36 -14.93
N PRO A 330 29.94 1.58 -14.06
CA PRO A 330 31.34 1.61 -14.47
C PRO A 330 31.74 0.35 -15.25
N ARG A 331 32.45 0.51 -16.37
CA ARG A 331 32.86 -0.62 -17.21
C ARG A 331 33.66 -1.66 -16.43
N GLN A 332 34.49 -1.20 -15.50
CA GLN A 332 35.27 -2.03 -14.61
C GLN A 332 34.41 -2.95 -13.75
N LEU A 333 33.34 -2.40 -13.19
CA LEU A 333 32.42 -3.18 -12.37
C LEU A 333 31.62 -4.16 -13.24
N ARG A 334 31.21 -3.77 -14.46
CA ARG A 334 30.47 -4.67 -15.36
C ARG A 334 31.25 -5.93 -15.67
N ARG A 335 32.56 -5.87 -15.86
CA ARG A 335 33.41 -7.05 -16.06
C ARG A 335 33.22 -8.07 -14.93
N LEU A 336 33.21 -7.60 -13.68
CA LEU A 336 32.98 -8.47 -12.51
C LEU A 336 31.58 -9.06 -12.49
N LEU A 337 30.58 -8.27 -12.86
CA LEU A 337 29.17 -8.70 -12.86
C LEU A 337 28.87 -9.67 -14.02
N ASP A 338 29.45 -9.43 -15.19
CA ASP A 338 29.30 -10.31 -16.38
C ASP A 338 29.94 -11.69 -16.17
N GLU A 339 31.07 -11.76 -15.46
CA GLU A 339 31.71 -13.03 -15.07
C GLU A 339 30.85 -13.83 -14.07
N GLY A 340 29.98 -13.15 -13.31
CA GLY A 340 29.02 -13.77 -12.38
C GLY A 340 27.74 -14.28 -13.05
N GLY A 341 27.33 -13.68 -14.17
CA GLY A 341 26.08 -13.97 -14.88
C GLY A 341 26.22 -14.98 -16.03
N GLY A 342 27.44 -15.40 -16.38
CA GLY A 342 27.74 -16.25 -17.54
C GLY A 342 27.41 -17.74 -17.37
N GLY A 343 26.17 -18.08 -17.09
CA GLY A 343 25.64 -19.45 -17.00
C GLY A 343 24.66 -19.87 -18.10
N ASN A 344 24.69 -19.23 -19.31
CA ASN A 344 23.93 -19.74 -20.47
C ASN A 344 24.56 -19.33 -21.80
N GLY A 345 25.71 -19.92 -22.10
CA GLY A 345 26.42 -19.78 -23.36
C GLY A 345 27.02 -21.12 -23.76
N SER A 346 26.42 -21.80 -24.70
CA SER A 346 26.89 -23.02 -25.35
C SER A 346 28.39 -23.00 -25.68
N GLY A 347 29.17 -23.80 -24.96
CA GLY A 347 30.60 -24.03 -25.20
C GLY A 347 30.91 -25.49 -25.02
N ASN A 348 30.92 -26.24 -26.15
CA ASN A 348 31.37 -27.60 -26.27
C ASN A 348 32.87 -27.70 -25.89
N GLY A 349 33.23 -28.49 -24.90
CA GLY A 349 34.62 -28.67 -24.45
C GLY A 349 34.78 -29.85 -23.52
N ASN A 350 35.05 -31.00 -24.05
CA ASN A 350 35.37 -32.30 -23.47
C ASN A 350 36.58 -32.19 -22.52
N GLY A 351 36.47 -32.66 -21.28
CA GLY A 351 37.60 -32.77 -20.32
C GLY A 351 37.20 -33.35 -19.00
N GLY A 352 37.35 -34.70 -18.83
CA GLY A 352 37.02 -35.42 -17.59
C GLY A 352 37.98 -35.06 -16.44
N GLY A 353 37.42 -34.99 -15.25
CA GLY A 353 38.14 -34.84 -13.98
C GLY A 353 37.17 -35.02 -12.81
N SER A 354 37.19 -36.26 -12.27
CA SER A 354 36.49 -36.66 -11.05
C SER A 354 37.06 -35.93 -9.83
N GLY A 355 36.22 -35.27 -9.05
CA GLY A 355 36.57 -34.63 -7.77
C GLY A 355 35.32 -34.37 -6.95
N ASN A 356 35.08 -35.25 -5.98
CA ASN A 356 34.00 -35.23 -4.99
C ASN A 356 34.17 -34.03 -4.03
N GLY A 357 33.14 -33.22 -3.86
CA GLY A 357 33.14 -32.13 -2.87
C GLY A 357 31.83 -31.35 -2.92
N GLY A 358 30.86 -31.66 -2.05
CA GLY A 358 29.57 -30.96 -1.94
C GLY A 358 29.78 -29.50 -1.51
N GLY A 359 29.13 -28.58 -2.22
CA GLY A 359 29.14 -27.16 -1.91
C GLY A 359 28.38 -26.37 -2.96
N ASN A 360 27.23 -25.91 -2.57
CA ASN A 360 26.37 -24.85 -3.10
C ASN A 360 26.83 -24.16 -4.41
N GLY A 361 26.11 -24.40 -5.49
CA GLY A 361 26.47 -24.02 -6.88
C GLY A 361 26.25 -22.53 -7.22
N GLY A 362 26.86 -21.60 -6.51
CA GLY A 362 27.01 -20.22 -6.95
C GLY A 362 28.30 -20.07 -7.76
N GLY A 363 28.25 -19.58 -9.03
CA GLY A 363 29.41 -19.33 -9.87
C GLY A 363 30.44 -18.42 -9.18
N SER A 364 31.70 -18.53 -9.60
CA SER A 364 32.82 -17.77 -9.00
C SER A 364 32.56 -16.27 -8.96
N GLY A 365 31.93 -15.69 -9.99
CA GLY A 365 31.61 -14.28 -10.10
C GLY A 365 30.57 -13.80 -9.09
N SER A 366 29.53 -14.60 -8.82
CA SER A 366 28.52 -14.28 -7.79
C SER A 366 29.12 -14.17 -6.39
N ARG A 367 30.12 -14.99 -6.07
CA ARG A 367 30.88 -14.90 -4.80
C ARG A 367 31.77 -13.68 -4.71
N LEU A 368 32.32 -13.21 -5.81
CA LEU A 368 33.16 -12.00 -5.85
C LEU A 368 32.30 -10.75 -5.73
N GLU A 369 31.12 -10.71 -6.37
CA GLU A 369 30.14 -9.64 -6.19
C GLU A 369 29.69 -9.53 -4.74
N GLU A 370 29.29 -10.64 -4.11
CA GLU A 370 28.91 -10.68 -2.70
C GLU A 370 30.04 -10.20 -1.78
N THR A 371 31.27 -10.62 -2.10
CA THR A 371 32.47 -10.20 -1.35
C THR A 371 32.70 -8.69 -1.48
N LEU A 372 32.59 -8.15 -2.70
CA LEU A 372 32.74 -6.72 -2.93
C LEU A 372 31.65 -5.91 -2.21
N ARG A 373 30.40 -6.32 -2.29
CA ARG A 373 29.28 -5.68 -1.56
C ARG A 373 29.56 -5.64 -0.07
N CYS A 374 29.82 -6.79 0.52
CA CYS A 374 30.10 -6.90 1.95
C CYS A 374 31.33 -6.08 2.38
N PHE A 375 32.39 -6.05 1.57
CA PHE A 375 33.58 -5.24 1.85
C PHE A 375 33.29 -3.74 1.85
N LEU A 376 32.54 -3.25 0.86
CA LEU A 376 32.16 -1.85 0.76
C LEU A 376 31.18 -1.42 1.86
N GLU A 377 30.21 -2.25 2.20
CA GLU A 377 29.25 -2.02 3.31
C GLU A 377 29.93 -2.00 4.68
N ASN A 378 31.02 -2.75 4.85
CA ASN A 378 31.85 -2.71 6.05
C ASN A 378 32.95 -1.64 5.99
N ALA A 379 32.77 -0.60 5.16
CA ALA A 379 33.69 0.52 5.00
C ALA A 379 35.16 0.11 4.64
N GLY A 380 35.32 -1.03 3.96
CA GLY A 380 36.64 -1.58 3.60
C GLY A 380 37.33 -2.32 4.75
N SER A 381 36.65 -2.65 5.83
CA SER A 381 37.21 -3.39 6.97
C SER A 381 37.34 -4.88 6.68
N VAL A 382 38.54 -5.37 6.42
CA VAL A 382 38.82 -6.80 6.22
C VAL A 382 38.35 -7.67 7.41
N PRO A 383 38.61 -7.30 8.68
CA PRO A 383 38.10 -8.12 9.81
C PRO A 383 36.60 -8.25 9.83
N LYS A 384 35.85 -7.14 9.71
CA LYS A 384 34.38 -7.14 9.72
C LYS A 384 33.79 -7.90 8.52
N THR A 385 34.39 -7.74 7.36
CA THR A 385 33.97 -8.43 6.14
C THR A 385 34.18 -9.93 6.23
N ALA A 386 35.34 -10.38 6.77
CA ALA A 386 35.64 -11.79 6.94
C ALA A 386 34.63 -12.45 7.92
N GLU A 387 34.31 -11.75 9.00
CA GLU A 387 33.32 -12.19 9.99
C GLU A 387 31.91 -12.28 9.35
N ALA A 388 31.47 -11.23 8.65
CA ALA A 388 30.16 -11.15 8.02
C ALA A 388 29.96 -12.23 6.94
N LEU A 389 31.01 -12.58 6.18
CA LEU A 389 30.98 -13.62 5.15
C LEU A 389 31.27 -15.02 5.70
N GLY A 390 31.64 -15.15 6.97
CA GLY A 390 32.02 -16.46 7.58
C GLY A 390 33.25 -17.09 6.93
N VAL A 391 34.23 -16.28 6.46
CA VAL A 391 35.43 -16.76 5.77
C VAL A 391 36.71 -16.39 6.52
N HIS A 392 37.76 -17.18 6.32
CA HIS A 392 39.06 -16.83 6.85
C HIS A 392 39.67 -15.60 6.14
N ARG A 393 40.42 -14.77 6.85
CA ARG A 393 41.04 -13.53 6.30
C ARG A 393 41.89 -13.79 5.05
N THR A 394 42.63 -14.90 5.01
CA THR A 394 43.42 -15.28 3.85
C THR A 394 42.57 -15.49 2.61
N SER A 395 41.43 -16.15 2.74
CA SER A 395 40.49 -16.37 1.65
C SER A 395 39.86 -15.07 1.18
N LEU A 396 39.58 -14.14 2.12
CA LEU A 396 39.08 -12.81 1.77
C LEU A 396 40.13 -11.99 0.99
N TYR A 397 41.39 -11.97 1.43
CA TYR A 397 42.46 -11.30 0.69
C TYR A 397 42.60 -11.84 -0.73
N TYR A 398 42.48 -13.15 -0.92
CA TYR A 398 42.55 -13.75 -2.24
C TYR A 398 41.38 -13.27 -3.12
N ARG A 399 40.12 -13.22 -2.59
CA ARG A 399 38.97 -12.72 -3.33
C ARG A 399 39.10 -11.22 -3.64
N LEU A 400 39.55 -10.38 -2.71
CA LEU A 400 39.78 -8.95 -2.94
C LEU A 400 40.85 -8.70 -4.00
N ARG A 401 41.88 -9.54 -4.05
CA ARG A 401 42.89 -9.50 -5.10
C ARG A 401 42.32 -9.84 -6.48
N GLN A 402 41.48 -10.89 -6.56
CA GLN A 402 40.79 -11.24 -7.80
C GLN A 402 39.88 -10.09 -8.26
N ILE A 403 39.13 -9.46 -7.35
CA ILE A 403 38.32 -8.29 -7.67
C ILE A 403 39.17 -7.16 -8.23
N HIS A 404 40.32 -6.89 -7.64
CA HIS A 404 41.28 -5.91 -8.15
C HIS A 404 41.80 -6.28 -9.56
N GLU A 405 42.15 -7.53 -9.79
CA GLU A 405 42.65 -8.02 -11.08
C GLU A 405 41.60 -7.90 -12.18
N ILE A 406 40.32 -8.22 -11.90
CA ILE A 406 39.23 -8.13 -12.85
C ILE A 406 38.82 -6.69 -13.13
N THR A 407 38.68 -5.90 -12.07
CA THR A 407 38.18 -4.52 -12.20
C THR A 407 39.30 -3.51 -12.56
N GLY A 408 40.54 -3.81 -12.24
CA GLY A 408 41.63 -2.85 -12.31
C GLY A 408 41.51 -1.70 -11.30
N MET A 409 40.59 -1.82 -10.30
CA MET A 409 40.34 -0.78 -9.33
C MET A 409 41.00 -1.11 -7.99
N ASP A 410 41.77 -0.17 -7.46
CA ASP A 410 42.40 -0.28 -6.15
C ASP A 410 41.38 -0.05 -5.05
N LEU A 411 41.14 -1.09 -4.23
CA LEU A 411 40.19 -1.07 -3.13
C LEU A 411 40.68 -0.28 -1.90
N ASP A 412 41.93 0.14 -1.87
CA ASP A 412 42.46 1.07 -0.86
C ASP A 412 42.25 2.54 -1.26
N ASN A 413 41.94 2.78 -2.53
CA ASN A 413 41.62 4.12 -3.04
C ASN A 413 40.13 4.45 -2.78
N GLY A 414 39.89 5.55 -2.04
CA GLY A 414 38.55 5.99 -1.68
C GLY A 414 37.64 6.32 -2.89
N ALA A 415 38.21 6.93 -3.97
CA ALA A 415 37.43 7.24 -5.17
C ALA A 415 37.01 5.97 -5.93
N HIS A 416 37.92 4.97 -5.99
CA HIS A 416 37.58 3.67 -6.59
C HIS A 416 36.50 2.93 -5.79
N ARG A 417 36.61 2.92 -4.46
CA ARG A 417 35.55 2.34 -3.59
C ARG A 417 34.20 3.03 -3.79
N LEU A 418 34.21 4.37 -3.83
CA LEU A 418 32.97 5.12 -4.08
C LEU A 418 32.37 4.76 -5.45
N SER A 419 33.17 4.72 -6.50
CA SER A 419 32.74 4.38 -7.86
C SER A 419 32.14 2.96 -7.92
N LEU A 420 32.78 1.98 -7.30
CA LEU A 420 32.29 0.61 -7.23
C LEU A 420 30.99 0.51 -6.42
N HIS A 421 30.92 1.20 -5.27
CA HIS A 421 29.73 1.18 -4.42
C HIS A 421 28.52 1.80 -5.12
N MET A 422 28.69 2.98 -5.69
CA MET A 422 27.65 3.63 -6.49
C MET A 422 27.22 2.77 -7.69
N GLY A 423 28.19 2.15 -8.36
CA GLY A 423 27.92 1.24 -9.47
C GLY A 423 27.08 0.03 -9.07
N LEU A 424 27.35 -0.58 -7.92
CA LEU A 424 26.54 -1.68 -7.39
C LEU A 424 25.12 -1.24 -7.06
N ARG A 425 24.95 -0.05 -6.45
CA ARG A 425 23.62 0.51 -6.15
C ARG A 425 22.82 0.82 -7.42
N LEU A 426 23.49 1.33 -8.46
CA LEU A 426 22.89 1.53 -9.78
C LEU A 426 22.49 0.19 -10.42
N TRP A 427 23.38 -0.82 -10.31
CA TRP A 427 23.09 -2.16 -10.81
C TRP A 427 21.83 -2.76 -10.18
N ASP A 428 21.66 -2.60 -8.87
CA ASP A 428 20.44 -3.04 -8.16
C ASP A 428 19.17 -2.41 -8.77
N LEU A 429 19.23 -1.11 -9.11
CA LEU A 429 18.10 -0.41 -9.72
C LEU A 429 17.83 -0.83 -11.17
N ILE A 430 18.88 -1.18 -11.93
CA ILE A 430 18.77 -1.57 -13.34
C ILE A 430 18.22 -3.00 -13.46
N GLN A 431 18.65 -3.91 -12.57
CA GLN A 431 18.17 -5.30 -12.54
C GLN A 431 16.75 -5.44 -11.98
N ALA A 432 16.24 -4.41 -11.30
CA ALA A 432 14.88 -4.42 -10.82
C ALA A 432 13.88 -4.45 -11.99
N PRO A 433 12.78 -5.20 -11.89
CA PRO A 433 11.76 -5.28 -12.94
C PRO A 433 11.25 -3.88 -13.32
N ARG A 434 11.27 -3.55 -14.61
CA ARG A 434 10.71 -2.29 -15.13
C ARG A 434 9.19 -2.37 -15.15
N GLU A 435 8.51 -1.22 -15.02
CA GLU A 435 7.03 -1.19 -15.09
C GLU A 435 6.48 -1.79 -16.39
N ALA A 436 7.23 -1.69 -17.51
CA ALA A 436 6.87 -2.25 -18.80
C ALA A 436 6.85 -3.80 -18.83
N ASP A 437 7.58 -4.48 -17.96
CA ASP A 437 7.67 -5.94 -17.92
C ASP A 437 6.58 -6.58 -17.03
N ARG A 438 5.74 -5.75 -16.38
CA ARG A 438 4.63 -6.19 -15.53
C ARG A 438 3.24 -5.85 -16.11
N ALA A 439 3.19 -5.32 -17.34
CA ALA A 439 1.94 -4.98 -18.06
C ALA A 439 1.36 -6.17 -18.82
#